data_22807f58841b44e33b87bafe2f86ffd4
#
_entry.id   22807f58841b44e33b87bafe2f86ffd4
#
_cell.length_a   1.000
_cell.length_b   1.000
_cell.length_c   1.000
_cell.angle_alpha   90.00
_cell.angle_beta   90.00
_cell.angle_gamma   90.00
#
_symmetry.space_group_name_H-M   'P 1'
#
loop_
_entity.id
_entity.type
_entity.pdbx_description
1 polymer ?
#
loop_
_entity_poly.entity_id
_entity_poly.type
_entity_poly.pdbx_seq_one_letter_code
_entity_poly.pdbx_strand_id
1 'polypeptide(L)'
;MKLRQLCDNLGIKYNEKNPKLSLNKIKKDYLVEQNGNKKDYSIIRPLTDEEKILNTKLVPYKNQFHVISDIKNKSGVYKIELKEEKKIYIGQTNNFYNRFCRHCNPSTYSLAKDIIKQGAIFSVIELEDDRRERFIKESYWSEYYKNKGYELLNDERVLFKFKDKETQNHKKNLINILNKYNIEKHLIDSIINDYFS
;
A
#
# COMPACT_ATOMS: atom_id res chain seq x y z
N MET A 1 4.84 -6.89 29.55
CA MET A 1 3.58 -7.65 29.78
C MET A 1 3.51 -8.82 28.83
N LYS A 2 3.10 -10.00 29.27
CA LYS A 2 2.89 -11.15 28.37
C LYS A 2 1.69 -10.93 27.47
N LEU A 3 1.73 -11.48 26.26
CA LEU A 3 0.68 -11.28 25.26
C LEU A 3 -0.72 -11.64 25.77
N ARG A 4 -0.85 -12.71 26.58
CA ARG A 4 -2.13 -13.10 27.17
C ARG A 4 -2.70 -12.00 28.08
N GLN A 5 -1.89 -11.47 29.00
CA GLN A 5 -2.28 -10.37 29.90
C GLN A 5 -2.66 -9.11 29.10
N LEU A 6 -1.94 -8.86 28.00
CA LEU A 6 -2.26 -7.73 27.13
C LEU A 6 -3.63 -7.91 26.45
N CYS A 7 -3.93 -9.12 25.99
CA CYS A 7 -5.24 -9.45 25.44
C CYS A 7 -6.37 -9.27 26.48
N ASP A 8 -6.17 -9.77 27.69
CA ASP A 8 -7.14 -9.67 28.77
C ASP A 8 -7.44 -8.21 29.13
N ASN A 9 -6.40 -7.37 29.22
CA ASN A 9 -6.54 -5.94 29.49
C ASN A 9 -7.31 -5.18 28.39
N LEU A 10 -7.26 -5.67 27.16
CA LEU A 10 -7.94 -5.06 26.02
C LEU A 10 -9.29 -5.71 25.69
N GLY A 11 -9.75 -6.70 26.48
CA GLY A 11 -10.96 -7.46 26.19
C GLY A 11 -10.88 -8.31 24.91
N ILE A 12 -9.67 -8.65 24.46
CA ILE A 12 -9.44 -9.43 23.23
C ILE A 12 -9.25 -10.90 23.61
N LYS A 13 -10.07 -11.79 23.04
CA LYS A 13 -9.93 -13.22 23.28
C LYS A 13 -8.56 -13.73 22.80
N TYR A 14 -7.75 -14.23 23.75
CA TYR A 14 -6.44 -14.80 23.45
C TYR A 14 -6.58 -16.14 22.71
N ASN A 15 -5.82 -16.32 21.63
CA ASN A 15 -5.79 -17.56 20.86
C ASN A 15 -4.59 -18.41 21.28
N GLU A 16 -4.81 -19.42 22.10
CA GLU A 16 -3.75 -20.30 22.60
C GLU A 16 -3.08 -21.13 21.51
N LYS A 17 -3.84 -21.57 20.49
CA LYS A 17 -3.32 -22.36 19.37
C LYS A 17 -2.48 -21.53 18.41
N ASN A 18 -2.77 -20.24 18.31
CA ASN A 18 -2.02 -19.32 17.45
C ASN A 18 -1.93 -17.92 18.09
N PRO A 19 -0.97 -17.71 19.01
CA PRO A 19 -0.77 -16.41 19.69
C PRO A 19 -0.54 -15.24 18.74
N LYS A 20 0.05 -15.51 17.55
CA LYS A 20 0.30 -14.51 16.53
C LYS A 20 -0.98 -13.86 16.00
N LEU A 21 -2.10 -14.62 15.97
CA LEU A 21 -3.40 -14.07 15.59
C LEU A 21 -3.90 -13.03 16.60
N SER A 22 -3.68 -13.28 17.90
CA SER A 22 -4.05 -12.34 18.95
C SER A 22 -3.21 -11.06 18.87
N LEU A 23 -1.90 -11.19 18.68
CA LEU A 23 -1.02 -10.05 18.49
C LEU A 23 -1.41 -9.21 17.25
N ASN A 24 -1.76 -9.86 16.15
CA ASN A 24 -2.19 -9.18 14.94
C ASN A 24 -3.51 -8.41 15.14
N LYS A 25 -4.42 -8.90 15.99
CA LYS A 25 -5.65 -8.17 16.36
C LYS A 25 -5.31 -6.89 17.12
N ILE A 26 -4.40 -6.97 18.09
CA ILE A 26 -3.97 -5.79 18.86
C ILE A 26 -3.28 -4.76 17.96
N LYS A 27 -2.39 -5.20 17.08
CA LYS A 27 -1.66 -4.33 16.14
C LYS A 27 -2.53 -3.63 15.10
N LYS A 28 -3.79 -3.97 14.97
CA LYS A 28 -4.74 -3.23 14.11
C LYS A 28 -5.11 -1.87 14.71
N ASP A 29 -5.21 -1.80 16.02
CA ASP A 29 -5.73 -0.63 16.72
C ASP A 29 -4.67 0.08 17.55
N TYR A 30 -3.54 -0.58 17.81
CA TYR A 30 -2.50 -0.08 18.70
C TYR A 30 -1.09 -0.24 18.12
N LEU A 31 -0.25 0.78 18.34
CA LEU A 31 1.19 0.65 18.18
C LEU A 31 1.74 -0.17 19.34
N VAL A 32 2.33 -1.32 19.04
CA VAL A 32 2.83 -2.28 20.02
C VAL A 32 4.31 -2.51 19.85
N GLU A 33 5.07 -2.37 20.92
CA GLU A 33 6.49 -2.68 20.98
C GLU A 33 6.71 -4.03 21.64
N GLN A 34 7.66 -4.80 21.15
CA GLN A 34 8.15 -6.03 21.76
C GLN A 34 9.46 -5.74 22.49
N ASN A 35 9.47 -5.94 23.81
CA ASN A 35 10.61 -5.68 24.65
C ASN A 35 11.56 -6.90 24.71
N GLY A 36 12.69 -6.79 24.01
CA GLY A 36 13.75 -7.79 24.01
C GLY A 36 13.31 -9.17 23.48
N ASN A 37 14.07 -10.21 23.85
CA ASN A 37 13.83 -11.60 23.40
C ASN A 37 12.72 -12.33 24.16
N LYS A 38 12.08 -11.71 25.14
CA LYS A 38 11.19 -12.40 26.12
C LYS A 38 9.72 -12.46 25.74
N LYS A 39 9.30 -12.14 24.52
CA LYS A 39 7.89 -12.08 24.13
C LYS A 39 7.04 -11.22 25.08
N ASP A 40 7.62 -10.17 25.61
CA ASP A 40 6.93 -9.15 26.38
C ASP A 40 6.53 -8.01 25.45
N TYR A 41 5.34 -7.47 25.68
CA TYR A 41 4.74 -6.45 24.82
C TYR A 41 4.26 -5.27 25.66
N SER A 42 4.43 -4.09 25.13
CA SER A 42 3.83 -2.85 25.66
C SER A 42 3.05 -2.12 24.58
N ILE A 43 1.92 -1.56 24.96
CA ILE A 43 1.19 -0.62 24.10
C ILE A 43 1.87 0.73 24.24
N ILE A 44 2.25 1.32 23.12
CA ILE A 44 2.80 2.68 23.07
C ILE A 44 1.65 3.69 23.01
N ARG A 45 0.74 3.49 22.08
CA ARG A 45 -0.46 4.32 21.90
C ARG A 45 -1.47 3.65 20.96
N PRO A 46 -2.73 4.12 20.91
CA PRO A 46 -3.64 3.79 19.83
C PRO A 46 -3.08 4.26 18.48
N LEU A 47 -3.40 3.54 17.41
CA LEU A 47 -3.12 3.98 16.04
C LEU A 47 -4.08 5.10 15.65
N THR A 48 -3.59 6.06 14.88
CA THR A 48 -4.46 7.03 14.18
C THR A 48 -5.28 6.33 13.09
N ASP A 49 -6.34 6.97 12.64
CA ASP A 49 -7.17 6.39 11.56
C ASP A 49 -6.37 6.26 10.25
N GLU A 50 -5.46 7.20 9.97
CA GLU A 50 -4.54 7.10 8.84
C GLU A 50 -3.62 5.89 8.95
N GLU A 51 -3.00 5.67 10.10
CA GLU A 51 -2.14 4.52 10.35
C GLU A 51 -2.89 3.18 10.22
N LYS A 52 -4.16 3.12 10.67
CA LYS A 52 -5.02 1.94 10.48
C LYS A 52 -5.25 1.66 9.00
N ILE A 53 -5.52 2.71 8.20
CA ILE A 53 -5.72 2.60 6.76
C ILE A 53 -4.45 2.06 6.08
N LEU A 54 -3.28 2.64 6.38
CA LEU A 54 -2.00 2.22 5.81
C LEU A 54 -1.61 0.79 6.20
N ASN A 55 -2.07 0.31 7.36
CA ASN A 55 -1.88 -1.07 7.79
C ASN A 55 -2.90 -2.06 7.19
N THR A 56 -3.88 -1.58 6.41
CA THR A 56 -4.92 -2.42 5.81
C THR A 56 -4.33 -3.37 4.75
N LYS A 57 -4.61 -4.66 4.89
CA LYS A 57 -4.24 -5.71 3.95
C LYS A 57 -5.47 -6.51 3.56
N LEU A 58 -5.86 -6.47 2.30
CA LEU A 58 -6.99 -7.20 1.77
C LEU A 58 -6.51 -8.37 0.91
N VAL A 59 -7.04 -9.55 1.18
CA VAL A 59 -6.83 -10.74 0.36
C VAL A 59 -8.08 -10.93 -0.51
N PRO A 60 -7.96 -10.92 -1.84
CA PRO A 60 -9.09 -11.16 -2.73
C PRO A 60 -9.83 -12.46 -2.40
N TYR A 61 -11.13 -12.47 -2.64
CA TYR A 61 -12.02 -13.63 -2.41
C TYR A 61 -12.15 -14.12 -0.95
N LYS A 62 -11.60 -13.42 0.04
CA LYS A 62 -11.85 -13.67 1.47
C LYS A 62 -12.86 -12.67 2.02
N ASN A 63 -13.74 -13.16 2.87
CA ASN A 63 -14.74 -12.30 3.53
C ASN A 63 -14.05 -11.39 4.55
N GLN A 64 -14.04 -10.06 4.32
CA GLN A 64 -13.30 -9.07 5.10
C GLN A 64 -14.13 -7.79 5.35
N PHE A 65 -15.44 -7.92 5.47
CA PHE A 65 -16.37 -6.78 5.54
C PHE A 65 -16.01 -5.72 6.59
N HIS A 66 -15.41 -6.11 7.71
CA HIS A 66 -15.04 -5.18 8.79
C HIS A 66 -13.78 -4.37 8.53
N VAL A 67 -12.92 -4.78 7.58
CA VAL A 67 -11.70 -4.04 7.21
C VAL A 67 -11.97 -3.04 6.09
N ILE A 68 -13.08 -3.23 5.41
CA ILE A 68 -13.47 -2.45 4.21
C ILE A 68 -13.96 -1.04 4.57
N SER A 69 -14.58 -0.89 5.77
CA SER A 69 -15.08 0.41 6.22
C SER A 69 -13.99 1.48 6.27
N ASP A 70 -12.77 1.09 6.69
CA ASP A 70 -11.66 2.02 6.94
C ASP A 70 -11.10 2.62 5.64
N ILE A 71 -11.17 1.86 4.53
CA ILE A 71 -10.68 2.30 3.21
C ILE A 71 -11.77 2.79 2.27
N LYS A 72 -13.04 2.68 2.68
CA LYS A 72 -14.16 3.18 1.89
C LYS A 72 -14.10 4.70 1.78
N ASN A 73 -14.21 5.21 0.56
CA ASN A 73 -14.14 6.65 0.25
C ASN A 73 -12.78 7.31 0.57
N LYS A 74 -11.72 6.52 0.71
CA LYS A 74 -10.35 7.03 0.80
C LYS A 74 -9.65 6.87 -0.53
N SER A 75 -8.77 7.82 -0.84
CA SER A 75 -8.00 7.93 -2.08
C SER A 75 -6.50 7.82 -1.84
N GLY A 76 -5.74 7.46 -2.87
CA GLY A 76 -4.30 7.36 -2.77
C GLY A 76 -3.70 6.30 -3.68
N VAL A 77 -2.52 5.82 -3.30
CA VAL A 77 -1.75 4.80 -4.01
C VAL A 77 -1.81 3.46 -3.26
N TYR A 78 -1.95 2.39 -4.00
CA TYR A 78 -2.04 1.03 -3.47
C TYR A 78 -1.15 0.08 -4.26
N LYS A 79 -0.87 -1.08 -3.67
CA LYS A 79 -0.21 -2.20 -4.35
C LYS A 79 -1.04 -3.47 -4.24
N ILE A 80 -0.87 -4.34 -5.24
CA ILE A 80 -1.29 -5.74 -5.20
C ILE A 80 -0.02 -6.56 -5.39
N GLU A 81 0.36 -7.32 -4.38
CA GLU A 81 1.68 -7.94 -4.29
C GLU A 81 1.57 -9.45 -4.09
N LEU A 82 2.24 -10.22 -4.95
CA LEU A 82 2.57 -11.62 -4.75
C LEU A 82 4.04 -11.70 -4.34
N LYS A 83 4.28 -11.59 -3.04
CA LYS A 83 5.59 -11.35 -2.44
C LYS A 83 6.61 -12.45 -2.75
N GLU A 84 6.20 -13.71 -2.73
CA GLU A 84 7.08 -14.86 -2.94
C GLU A 84 7.65 -14.90 -4.36
N GLU A 85 6.87 -14.47 -5.35
CA GLU A 85 7.31 -14.37 -6.74
C GLU A 85 7.87 -12.99 -7.10
N LYS A 86 7.91 -12.05 -6.16
CA LYS A 86 8.28 -10.64 -6.40
C LYS A 86 7.51 -9.99 -7.57
N LYS A 87 6.24 -10.36 -7.73
CA LYS A 87 5.34 -9.73 -8.71
C LYS A 87 4.47 -8.69 -8.03
N ILE A 88 4.33 -7.54 -8.66
CA ILE A 88 3.60 -6.43 -8.08
C ILE A 88 2.85 -5.62 -9.14
N TYR A 89 1.67 -5.16 -8.76
CA TYR A 89 0.93 -4.13 -9.46
C TYR A 89 0.82 -2.91 -8.55
N ILE A 90 1.19 -1.74 -9.04
CA ILE A 90 1.00 -0.45 -8.38
C ILE A 90 -0.16 0.26 -9.07
N GLY A 91 -0.99 0.96 -8.32
CA GLY A 91 -2.09 1.73 -8.89
C GLY A 91 -2.54 2.85 -7.97
N GLN A 92 -3.20 3.85 -8.56
CA GLN A 92 -3.85 4.92 -7.83
C GLN A 92 -5.37 4.82 -7.95
N THR A 93 -6.07 5.42 -7.00
CA THR A 93 -7.53 5.45 -7.01
C THR A 93 -8.08 6.59 -6.14
N ASN A 94 -9.28 7.05 -6.49
CA ASN A 94 -10.08 7.93 -5.64
C ASN A 94 -10.95 7.16 -4.62
N ASN A 95 -10.96 5.81 -4.69
CA ASN A 95 -11.71 4.97 -3.75
C ASN A 95 -11.11 3.56 -3.74
N PHE A 96 -10.37 3.24 -2.69
CA PHE A 96 -9.69 1.95 -2.55
C PHE A 96 -10.66 0.77 -2.57
N TYR A 97 -11.81 0.88 -1.90
CA TYR A 97 -12.79 -0.20 -1.87
C TYR A 97 -13.31 -0.54 -3.26
N ASN A 98 -13.74 0.48 -4.01
CA ASN A 98 -14.25 0.27 -5.36
C ASN A 98 -13.17 -0.31 -6.29
N ARG A 99 -11.94 0.16 -6.15
CA ARG A 99 -10.82 -0.35 -6.92
C ARG A 99 -10.49 -1.80 -6.57
N PHE A 100 -10.47 -2.15 -5.29
CA PHE A 100 -10.31 -3.53 -4.83
C PHE A 100 -11.39 -4.45 -5.42
N CYS A 101 -12.66 -4.07 -5.32
CA CYS A 101 -13.76 -4.83 -5.90
C CYS A 101 -13.61 -5.03 -7.42
N ARG A 102 -13.17 -4.00 -8.15
CA ARG A 102 -12.91 -4.11 -9.59
C ARG A 102 -11.81 -5.10 -9.92
N HIS A 103 -10.73 -5.13 -9.16
CA HIS A 103 -9.67 -6.11 -9.34
C HIS A 103 -10.14 -7.54 -9.04
N CYS A 104 -11.03 -7.73 -8.07
CA CYS A 104 -11.59 -9.02 -7.72
C CYS A 104 -12.68 -9.50 -8.69
N ASN A 105 -13.26 -8.60 -9.49
CA ASN A 105 -14.33 -8.97 -10.42
C ASN A 105 -13.77 -9.66 -11.67
N PRO A 106 -14.13 -10.93 -11.94
CA PRO A 106 -13.62 -11.67 -13.09
C PRO A 106 -14.03 -11.05 -14.44
N SER A 107 -15.14 -10.29 -14.48
CA SER A 107 -15.63 -9.62 -15.69
C SER A 107 -14.88 -8.32 -16.00
N THR A 108 -14.10 -7.79 -15.07
CA THR A 108 -13.39 -6.53 -15.26
C THR A 108 -11.95 -6.84 -15.70
N TYR A 109 -11.48 -6.12 -16.74
CA TYR A 109 -10.07 -6.20 -17.12
C TYR A 109 -9.19 -5.65 -16.00
N SER A 110 -8.18 -6.40 -15.60
CA SER A 110 -7.18 -6.01 -14.62
C SER A 110 -5.86 -6.70 -14.92
N LEU A 111 -4.79 -5.92 -15.02
CA LEU A 111 -3.43 -6.43 -15.19
C LEU A 111 -2.98 -7.28 -13.98
N ALA A 112 -3.52 -6.99 -12.81
CA ALA A 112 -3.24 -7.75 -11.59
C ALA A 112 -4.04 -9.07 -11.48
N LYS A 113 -4.89 -9.41 -12.46
CA LYS A 113 -5.84 -10.54 -12.37
C LYS A 113 -5.15 -11.86 -12.10
N ASP A 114 -4.02 -12.10 -12.74
CA ASP A 114 -3.34 -13.39 -12.63
C ASP A 114 -2.69 -13.58 -11.26
N ILE A 115 -2.06 -12.53 -10.71
CA ILE A 115 -1.50 -12.60 -9.36
C ILE A 115 -2.58 -12.61 -8.27
N ILE A 116 -3.74 -11.99 -8.53
CA ILE A 116 -4.89 -12.03 -7.61
C ILE A 116 -5.41 -13.45 -7.45
N LYS A 117 -5.50 -14.23 -8.52
CA LYS A 117 -5.89 -15.65 -8.46
C LYS A 117 -4.91 -16.49 -7.65
N GLN A 118 -3.65 -16.10 -7.60
CA GLN A 118 -2.59 -16.76 -6.83
C GLN A 118 -2.55 -16.29 -5.36
N GLY A 119 -3.45 -15.39 -4.95
CA GLY A 119 -3.58 -14.95 -3.56
C GLY A 119 -2.77 -13.69 -3.22
N ALA A 120 -2.43 -12.87 -4.22
CA ALA A 120 -1.80 -11.58 -4.00
C ALA A 120 -2.58 -10.70 -3.00
N ILE A 121 -1.87 -9.89 -2.24
CA ILE A 121 -2.42 -9.05 -1.19
C ILE A 121 -2.54 -7.61 -1.70
N PHE A 122 -3.75 -7.04 -1.59
CA PHE A 122 -3.97 -5.61 -1.77
C PHE A 122 -3.57 -4.87 -0.49
N SER A 123 -2.78 -3.81 -0.63
CA SER A 123 -2.36 -2.96 0.49
C SER A 123 -2.36 -1.49 0.07
N VAL A 124 -2.79 -0.61 0.97
CA VAL A 124 -2.63 0.83 0.79
C VAL A 124 -1.17 1.19 1.06
N ILE A 125 -0.58 1.99 0.18
CA ILE A 125 0.79 2.50 0.33
C ILE A 125 0.75 3.89 0.94
N GLU A 126 -0.09 4.77 0.40
CA GLU A 126 -0.13 6.17 0.76
C GLU A 126 -1.51 6.77 0.51
N LEU A 127 -1.96 7.66 1.39
CA LEU A 127 -3.18 8.45 1.20
C LEU A 127 -2.86 9.71 0.43
N GLU A 128 -3.70 10.05 -0.54
CA GLU A 128 -3.57 11.26 -1.34
C GLU A 128 -4.90 11.60 -2.00
N ASP A 129 -5.41 12.79 -1.74
CA ASP A 129 -6.69 13.24 -2.29
C ASP A 129 -6.53 13.98 -3.62
N ASP A 130 -5.40 14.64 -3.85
CA ASP A 130 -5.14 15.29 -5.13
C ASP A 130 -4.89 14.27 -6.23
N ARG A 131 -5.60 14.42 -7.35
CA ARG A 131 -5.51 13.48 -8.47
C ARG A 131 -4.14 13.50 -9.14
N ARG A 132 -3.53 14.67 -9.29
CA ARG A 132 -2.23 14.82 -9.97
C ARG A 132 -1.13 14.21 -9.12
N GLU A 133 -1.15 14.52 -7.82
CA GLU A 133 -0.20 13.95 -6.86
C GLU A 133 -0.30 12.42 -6.82
N ARG A 134 -1.52 11.84 -6.89
CA ARG A 134 -1.67 10.38 -6.97
C ARG A 134 -0.97 9.78 -8.17
N PHE A 135 -1.03 10.40 -9.35
CA PHE A 135 -0.32 9.90 -10.53
C PHE A 135 1.19 9.95 -10.36
N ILE A 136 1.71 11.05 -9.80
CA ILE A 136 3.14 11.22 -9.52
C ILE A 136 3.61 10.12 -8.55
N LYS A 137 2.87 9.93 -7.47
CA LYS A 137 3.15 8.92 -6.45
C LYS A 137 3.04 7.49 -6.98
N GLU A 138 2.08 7.19 -7.85
CA GLU A 138 1.96 5.88 -8.52
C GLU A 138 3.24 5.56 -9.29
N SER A 139 3.76 6.51 -10.03
CA SER A 139 5.00 6.35 -10.79
C SER A 139 6.22 6.21 -9.90
N TYR A 140 6.32 7.04 -8.88
CA TYR A 140 7.38 6.93 -7.89
C TYR A 140 7.41 5.52 -7.26
N TRP A 141 6.28 5.02 -6.79
CA TRP A 141 6.21 3.70 -6.19
C TRP A 141 6.45 2.56 -7.18
N SER A 142 6.05 2.73 -8.44
CA SER A 142 6.36 1.78 -9.50
C SER A 142 7.87 1.65 -9.69
N GLU A 143 8.58 2.77 -9.83
CA GLU A 143 10.04 2.77 -9.98
C GLU A 143 10.76 2.26 -8.72
N TYR A 144 10.29 2.65 -7.54
CA TYR A 144 10.81 2.14 -6.26
C TYR A 144 10.80 0.60 -6.21
N TYR A 145 9.67 -0.04 -6.55
CA TYR A 145 9.57 -1.50 -6.50
C TYR A 145 10.34 -2.18 -7.63
N LYS A 146 10.41 -1.59 -8.82
CA LYS A 146 11.27 -2.05 -9.91
C LYS A 146 12.73 -2.11 -9.47
N ASN A 147 13.23 -1.05 -8.82
CA ASN A 147 14.59 -1.01 -8.29
C ASN A 147 14.83 -1.98 -7.12
N LYS A 148 13.77 -2.45 -6.46
CA LYS A 148 13.81 -3.54 -5.47
C LYS A 148 13.79 -4.94 -6.10
N GLY A 149 13.81 -5.03 -7.42
CA GLY A 149 13.81 -6.28 -8.18
C GLY A 149 12.44 -6.96 -8.25
N TYR A 150 11.35 -6.18 -8.19
CA TYR A 150 10.00 -6.68 -8.47
C TYR A 150 9.68 -6.62 -9.95
N GLU A 151 9.00 -7.64 -10.46
CA GLU A 151 8.34 -7.61 -11.76
C GLU A 151 7.08 -6.77 -11.66
N LEU A 152 7.07 -5.63 -12.35
CA LEU A 152 5.91 -4.74 -12.43
C LEU A 152 4.92 -5.24 -13.49
N LEU A 153 3.66 -5.38 -13.09
CA LEU A 153 2.56 -5.75 -13.98
C LEU A 153 1.81 -4.54 -14.55
N ASN A 154 2.29 -3.35 -14.26
CA ASN A 154 1.73 -2.12 -14.80
C ASN A 154 1.92 -2.07 -16.32
N ASP A 155 0.90 -1.62 -17.04
CA ASP A 155 1.04 -1.34 -18.47
C ASP A 155 1.95 -0.13 -18.64
N GLU A 156 3.05 -0.27 -19.36
CA GLU A 156 3.99 0.84 -19.69
C GLU A 156 3.29 2.00 -20.39
N ARG A 157 2.09 1.77 -20.96
CA ARG A 157 1.25 2.83 -21.58
C ARG A 157 0.61 3.78 -20.59
N VAL A 158 0.62 3.49 -19.27
CA VAL A 158 0.09 4.38 -18.22
C VAL A 158 1.06 5.53 -17.92
N LEU A 159 2.26 5.52 -18.46
CA LEU A 159 3.15 6.65 -18.48
C LEU A 159 2.52 7.76 -19.34
N PHE A 160 1.91 8.74 -18.68
CA PHE A 160 1.26 9.86 -19.35
C PHE A 160 2.24 10.60 -20.26
N LYS A 161 2.03 10.54 -21.57
CA LYS A 161 2.65 11.48 -22.51
C LYS A 161 1.97 12.84 -22.33
N PHE A 162 2.54 13.67 -21.48
CA PHE A 162 2.12 15.07 -21.38
C PHE A 162 2.67 15.83 -22.59
N LYS A 163 1.79 16.45 -23.37
CA LYS A 163 2.18 17.37 -24.46
C LYS A 163 2.07 18.81 -23.97
N ASP A 164 3.11 19.59 -24.26
CA ASP A 164 3.19 21.05 -24.24
C ASP A 164 3.54 21.79 -22.92
N LYS A 165 3.28 23.09 -22.85
CA LYS A 165 3.69 24.02 -21.78
C LYS A 165 3.37 23.57 -20.36
N GLU A 166 2.31 22.77 -20.15
CA GLU A 166 2.01 22.13 -18.87
C GLU A 166 3.09 21.12 -18.49
N THR A 167 3.74 20.47 -19.46
CA THR A 167 4.81 19.48 -19.27
C THR A 167 5.99 20.04 -18.49
N GLN A 168 6.41 21.27 -18.76
CA GLN A 168 7.54 21.91 -18.10
C GLN A 168 7.25 22.18 -16.61
N ASN A 169 6.04 22.62 -16.28
CA ASN A 169 5.64 22.82 -14.90
C ASN A 169 5.49 21.49 -14.16
N HIS A 170 4.96 20.47 -14.83
CA HIS A 170 4.84 19.14 -14.26
C HIS A 170 6.21 18.50 -14.01
N LYS A 171 7.16 18.65 -14.95
CA LYS A 171 8.54 18.19 -14.78
C LYS A 171 9.19 18.81 -13.54
N LYS A 172 9.05 20.13 -13.37
CA LYS A 172 9.60 20.85 -12.23
C LYS A 172 8.96 20.40 -10.90
N ASN A 173 7.65 20.21 -10.89
CA ASN A 173 6.93 19.74 -9.70
C ASN A 173 7.29 18.29 -9.36
N LEU A 174 7.43 17.42 -10.36
CA LEU A 174 7.87 16.04 -10.16
C LEU A 174 9.28 16.01 -9.54
N ILE A 175 10.23 16.78 -10.07
CA ILE A 175 11.58 16.90 -9.49
C ILE A 175 11.53 17.36 -8.03
N ASN A 176 10.70 18.36 -7.71
CA ASN A 176 10.58 18.86 -6.35
C ASN A 176 10.03 17.79 -5.38
N ILE A 177 9.04 17.02 -5.83
CA ILE A 177 8.46 15.93 -5.05
C ILE A 177 9.50 14.82 -4.84
N LEU A 178 10.18 14.38 -5.89
CA LEU A 178 11.19 13.33 -5.80
C LEU A 178 12.36 13.76 -4.88
N ASN A 179 12.78 15.03 -4.93
CA ASN A 179 13.77 15.59 -4.01
C ASN A 179 13.27 15.58 -2.55
N LYS A 180 11.98 15.85 -2.31
CA LYS A 180 11.39 15.79 -0.96
C LYS A 180 11.48 14.39 -0.34
N TYR A 181 11.48 13.34 -1.16
CA TYR A 181 11.66 11.96 -0.73
C TYR A 181 13.13 11.50 -0.69
N ASN A 182 14.09 12.43 -0.80
CA ASN A 182 15.54 12.16 -0.80
C ASN A 182 15.96 11.10 -1.84
N ILE A 183 15.36 11.16 -3.03
CA ILE A 183 15.71 10.24 -4.12
C ILE A 183 17.02 10.67 -4.76
N GLU A 184 17.88 9.71 -5.03
CA GLU A 184 19.17 9.96 -5.66
C GLU A 184 19.00 10.60 -7.06
N LYS A 185 19.83 11.58 -7.36
CA LYS A 185 19.71 12.41 -8.57
C LYS A 185 19.64 11.59 -9.87
N HIS A 186 20.43 10.51 -9.98
CA HIS A 186 20.43 9.68 -11.18
C HIS A 186 19.10 8.93 -11.39
N LEU A 187 18.39 8.57 -10.31
CA LEU A 187 17.04 7.98 -10.38
C LEU A 187 16.01 9.03 -10.78
N ILE A 188 16.15 10.26 -10.27
CA ILE A 188 15.30 11.39 -10.69
C ILE A 188 15.45 11.62 -12.19
N ASP A 189 16.69 11.67 -12.70
CA ASP A 189 16.98 11.89 -14.11
C ASP A 189 16.42 10.75 -14.99
N SER A 190 16.51 9.49 -14.54
CA SER A 190 15.91 8.34 -15.22
C SER A 190 14.38 8.47 -15.29
N ILE A 191 13.73 8.71 -14.16
CA ILE A 191 12.27 8.89 -14.08
C ILE A 191 11.81 10.03 -14.98
N ILE A 192 12.54 11.15 -14.98
CA ILE A 192 12.21 12.32 -15.80
C ILE A 192 12.36 12.01 -17.28
N ASN A 193 13.41 11.33 -17.67
CA ASN A 193 13.64 10.98 -19.08
C ASN A 193 12.59 9.98 -19.57
N ASP A 194 12.25 8.96 -18.77
CA ASP A 194 11.24 7.97 -19.13
C ASP A 194 9.82 8.57 -19.20
N TYR A 195 9.56 9.63 -18.42
CA TYR A 195 8.25 10.29 -18.36
C TYR A 195 8.01 11.30 -19.49
N PHE A 196 9.06 11.99 -19.93
CA PHE A 196 8.97 13.14 -20.83
C PHE A 196 9.61 12.91 -22.19
N SER A 197 10.17 11.71 -22.46
CA SER A 197 10.58 11.26 -23.79
C SER A 197 9.40 10.65 -24.56
#